data_523b241286536607b63373f6b7fd21a3
#
_entry.id   523b241286536607b63373f6b7fd21a3
#
_cell.length_a   1.000
_cell.length_b   1.000
_cell.length_c   1.000
_cell.angle_alpha   90.00
_cell.angle_beta   90.00
_cell.angle_gamma   90.00
#
_symmetry.space_group_name_H-M   'P 1'
#
loop_
_entity.id
_entity.type
_entity.pdbx_description
1 polymer ?
#
loop_
_entity_poly.entity_id
_entity_poly.type
_entity_poly.pdbx_seq_one_letter_code
_entity_poly.pdbx_strand_id
1 'polypeptide(L)'
;MEDQKAIKERLPRALSPADLFRMNIKTLGWGGEWKKVLGDPARTGIWIMWGGSGSGKTSFALQLAKELTNYGKVAYNSLEQGASLSMREALERHELGSVRRGSFLLLSEDLETLCKRLSKRQSPDFVIIDSLQYTGLDYRGYKRFKEAHPNKLIIFVSHAEGIQPEGRTAKKVTYDAEMKIFVEGYRAISKGRFVSEIGAFYTVWHEGATKYWLSNDNKE
;
A
#
# COMPACT_ATOMS: atom_id res chain seq x y z
N MET A 1 -10.59 -51.55 12.22
CA MET A 1 -11.59 -50.71 11.49
C MET A 1 -11.56 -49.37 12.17
N GLU A 2 -10.73 -48.47 11.65
CA GLU A 2 -10.63 -47.11 12.15
C GLU A 2 -11.70 -46.26 11.47
N ASP A 3 -12.61 -45.68 12.30
CA ASP A 3 -13.62 -44.73 11.87
C ASP A 3 -12.97 -43.45 11.40
N GLN A 4 -12.84 -43.24 10.10
CA GLN A 4 -12.55 -41.95 9.51
C GLN A 4 -13.77 -41.05 9.69
N LYS A 5 -13.82 -40.28 10.80
CA LYS A 5 -14.75 -39.15 10.95
C LYS A 5 -14.40 -38.10 9.88
N ALA A 6 -15.16 -38.09 8.80
CA ALA A 6 -15.13 -37.04 7.81
C ALA A 6 -15.43 -35.69 8.51
N ILE A 7 -14.41 -34.84 8.62
CA ILE A 7 -14.57 -33.47 9.07
C ILE A 7 -15.45 -32.77 8.04
N LYS A 8 -16.74 -32.54 8.36
CA LYS A 8 -17.63 -31.72 7.52
C LYS A 8 -17.05 -30.32 7.43
N GLU A 9 -16.43 -30.01 6.32
CA GLU A 9 -15.94 -28.68 6.00
C GLU A 9 -17.15 -27.72 6.01
N ARG A 10 -17.20 -26.81 7.00
CA ARG A 10 -18.27 -25.82 7.10
C ARG A 10 -18.04 -24.76 6.04
N LEU A 11 -18.94 -24.67 5.07
CA LEU A 11 -18.95 -23.57 4.11
C LEU A 11 -19.07 -22.23 4.84
N PRO A 12 -18.36 -21.18 4.36
CA PRO A 12 -18.53 -19.83 4.88
C PRO A 12 -19.99 -19.39 4.78
N ARG A 13 -20.48 -18.69 5.80
CA ARG A 13 -21.84 -18.16 5.78
C ARG A 13 -21.99 -17.11 4.68
N ALA A 14 -22.99 -17.26 3.83
CA ALA A 14 -23.38 -16.19 2.90
C ALA A 14 -23.95 -15.00 3.68
N LEU A 15 -23.57 -13.79 3.28
CA LEU A 15 -24.01 -12.54 3.90
C LEU A 15 -25.14 -11.91 3.08
N SER A 16 -26.20 -11.48 3.76
CA SER A 16 -27.21 -10.61 3.18
C SER A 16 -26.73 -9.15 3.19
N PRO A 17 -27.34 -8.23 2.40
CA PRO A 17 -27.07 -6.80 2.51
C PRO A 17 -27.25 -6.26 3.93
N ALA A 18 -28.28 -6.75 4.65
CA ALA A 18 -28.52 -6.37 6.04
C ALA A 18 -27.40 -6.82 7.00
N ASP A 19 -26.79 -8.00 6.76
CA ASP A 19 -25.63 -8.45 7.52
C ASP A 19 -24.44 -7.50 7.28
N LEU A 20 -24.20 -7.13 6.02
CA LEU A 20 -23.10 -6.24 5.64
C LEU A 20 -23.27 -4.83 6.25
N PHE A 21 -24.49 -4.27 6.27
CA PHE A 21 -24.77 -2.97 6.87
C PHE A 21 -24.58 -2.95 8.40
N ARG A 22 -24.68 -4.11 9.06
CA ARG A 22 -24.41 -4.26 10.50
C ARG A 22 -22.93 -4.46 10.82
N MET A 23 -22.10 -4.74 9.80
CA MET A 23 -20.67 -4.95 10.03
C MET A 23 -19.99 -3.62 10.35
N ASN A 24 -19.24 -3.59 11.45
CA ASN A 24 -18.41 -2.43 11.81
C ASN A 24 -17.11 -2.44 10.99
N ILE A 25 -17.17 -1.92 9.77
CA ILE A 25 -15.99 -1.77 8.90
C ILE A 25 -15.31 -0.45 9.26
N LYS A 26 -14.14 -0.55 9.88
CA LYS A 26 -13.36 0.62 10.27
C LYS A 26 -12.70 1.25 9.04
N THR A 27 -12.92 2.55 8.85
CA THR A 27 -12.22 3.36 7.85
C THR A 27 -11.02 4.07 8.47
N LEU A 28 -10.17 4.68 7.66
CA LEU A 28 -9.06 5.50 8.14
C LEU A 28 -9.56 6.75 8.86
N GLY A 29 -10.65 7.34 8.38
CA GLY A 29 -11.25 8.51 9.03
C GLY A 29 -10.35 9.76 8.95
N TRP A 30 -9.41 9.77 8.01
CA TRP A 30 -8.49 10.89 7.84
C TRP A 30 -9.16 12.10 7.20
N GLY A 31 -8.52 13.26 7.32
CA GLY A 31 -9.02 14.54 6.81
C GLY A 31 -8.09 15.16 5.77
N GLY A 32 -8.38 16.43 5.45
CA GLY A 32 -7.51 17.26 4.63
C GLY A 32 -7.24 16.70 3.24
N GLU A 33 -6.01 16.86 2.80
CA GLU A 33 -5.55 16.47 1.47
C GLU A 33 -5.61 14.94 1.24
N TRP A 34 -5.33 14.14 2.26
CA TRP A 34 -5.44 12.69 2.20
C TRP A 34 -6.85 12.23 1.86
N LYS A 35 -7.86 12.81 2.53
CA LYS A 35 -9.27 12.52 2.24
C LYS A 35 -9.68 12.98 0.85
N LYS A 36 -9.22 14.17 0.43
CA LYS A 36 -9.50 14.70 -0.91
C LYS A 36 -8.99 13.76 -1.99
N VAL A 37 -7.76 13.25 -1.85
CA VAL A 37 -7.09 12.44 -2.87
C VAL A 37 -7.46 10.97 -2.78
N LEU A 38 -7.52 10.38 -1.59
CA LEU A 38 -7.70 8.93 -1.40
C LEU A 38 -9.09 8.55 -0.87
N GLY A 39 -9.95 9.53 -0.59
CA GLY A 39 -11.26 9.27 0.02
C GLY A 39 -11.16 8.80 1.48
N ASP A 40 -12.10 7.98 1.91
CA ASP A 40 -12.08 7.37 3.25
C ASP A 40 -12.10 5.84 3.17
N PRO A 41 -10.98 5.22 2.80
CA PRO A 41 -10.90 3.79 2.59
C PRO A 41 -10.89 3.01 3.91
N ALA A 42 -11.23 1.72 3.80
CA ALA A 42 -11.10 0.79 4.92
C ALA A 42 -9.64 0.68 5.40
N ARG A 43 -9.46 0.38 6.69
CA ARG A 43 -8.15 0.15 7.32
C ARG A 43 -7.52 -1.19 6.97
N THR A 44 -8.13 -1.94 6.08
CA THR A 44 -7.68 -3.25 5.60
C THR A 44 -7.86 -3.33 4.10
N GLY A 45 -7.21 -4.29 3.46
CA GLY A 45 -7.33 -4.52 2.03
C GLY A 45 -6.01 -4.36 1.29
N ILE A 46 -6.09 -4.25 -0.02
CA ILE A 46 -4.92 -4.18 -0.91
C ILE A 46 -4.91 -2.85 -1.65
N TRP A 47 -3.78 -2.16 -1.59
CA TRP A 47 -3.48 -1.01 -2.43
C TRP A 47 -2.28 -1.32 -3.31
N ILE A 48 -2.19 -0.64 -4.43
CA ILE A 48 -0.99 -0.64 -5.27
C ILE A 48 -0.66 0.78 -5.69
N MET A 49 0.63 1.14 -5.59
CA MET A 49 1.16 2.36 -6.17
C MET A 49 2.27 2.02 -7.15
N TRP A 50 2.37 2.77 -8.23
CA TRP A 50 3.42 2.56 -9.23
C TRP A 50 3.81 3.86 -9.90
N GLY A 51 4.96 3.86 -10.58
CA GLY A 51 5.48 5.01 -11.32
C GLY A 51 6.89 4.75 -11.83
N GLY A 52 7.38 5.58 -12.71
CA GLY A 52 8.73 5.50 -13.25
C GLY A 52 9.81 5.74 -12.19
N SER A 53 11.06 5.44 -12.53
CA SER A 53 12.20 5.80 -11.69
C SER A 53 12.25 7.32 -11.51
N GLY A 54 12.56 7.80 -10.30
CA GLY A 54 12.62 9.23 -9.98
C GLY A 54 11.27 9.96 -9.94
N SER A 55 10.13 9.28 -10.11
CA SER A 55 8.80 9.92 -10.12
C SER A 55 8.32 10.42 -8.75
N GLY A 56 8.99 10.06 -7.65
CA GLY A 56 8.61 10.40 -6.27
C GLY A 56 7.89 9.29 -5.50
N LYS A 57 7.84 8.04 -6.01
CA LYS A 57 7.18 6.90 -5.34
C LYS A 57 7.60 6.70 -3.89
N THR A 58 8.90 6.57 -3.63
CA THR A 58 9.44 6.34 -2.29
C THR A 58 9.09 7.50 -1.35
N SER A 59 9.21 8.75 -1.84
CA SER A 59 8.81 9.94 -1.07
C SER A 59 7.33 9.92 -0.71
N PHE A 60 6.45 9.62 -1.68
CA PHE A 60 5.02 9.49 -1.41
C PHE A 60 4.72 8.35 -0.43
N ALA A 61 5.35 7.19 -0.63
CA ALA A 61 5.18 6.04 0.26
C ALA A 61 5.60 6.33 1.71
N LEU A 62 6.68 7.10 1.92
CA LEU A 62 7.12 7.51 3.25
C LEU A 62 6.20 8.56 3.87
N GLN A 63 5.71 9.54 3.10
CA GLN A 63 4.72 10.51 3.57
C GLN A 63 3.41 9.82 3.96
N LEU A 64 2.93 8.87 3.14
CA LEU A 64 1.78 8.04 3.45
C LEU A 64 2.02 7.17 4.70
N ALA A 65 3.21 6.58 4.82
CA ALA A 65 3.59 5.81 6.00
C ALA A 65 3.55 6.66 7.27
N LYS A 66 4.09 7.89 7.21
CA LYS A 66 4.04 8.86 8.32
C LYS A 66 2.60 9.14 8.73
N GLU A 67 1.72 9.45 7.77
CA GLU A 67 0.30 9.68 8.04
C GLU A 67 -0.37 8.45 8.68
N LEU A 68 -0.13 7.25 8.12
CA LEU A 68 -0.70 6.01 8.64
C LEU A 68 -0.27 5.70 10.09
N THR A 69 0.86 6.23 10.57
CA THR A 69 1.27 6.04 11.99
C THR A 69 0.30 6.67 12.98
N ASN A 70 -0.55 7.61 12.56
CA ASN A 70 -1.60 8.20 13.38
C ASN A 70 -2.75 7.21 13.64
N TYR A 71 -2.87 6.18 12.81
CA TYR A 71 -3.98 5.21 12.82
C TYR A 71 -3.57 3.83 13.29
N GLY A 72 -2.28 3.50 13.28
CA GLY A 72 -1.77 2.21 13.70
C GLY A 72 -0.28 2.05 13.46
N LYS A 73 0.22 0.85 13.70
CA LYS A 73 1.62 0.52 13.47
C LYS A 73 1.87 0.25 11.98
N VAL A 74 2.89 0.88 11.44
CA VAL A 74 3.32 0.75 10.04
C VAL A 74 4.62 -0.04 9.96
N ALA A 75 4.68 -1.02 9.05
CA ALA A 75 5.93 -1.61 8.58
C ALA A 75 6.19 -1.16 7.15
N TYR A 76 7.35 -0.59 6.92
CA TYR A 76 7.88 -0.30 5.58
C TYR A 76 8.95 -1.35 5.25
N ASN A 77 8.61 -2.30 4.41
CA ASN A 77 9.53 -3.37 4.00
C ASN A 77 10.25 -2.96 2.71
N SER A 78 11.45 -2.41 2.87
CA SER A 78 12.30 -1.94 1.78
C SER A 78 13.16 -3.09 1.26
N LEU A 79 12.67 -3.77 0.23
CA LEU A 79 13.39 -4.87 -0.42
C LEU A 79 14.42 -4.37 -1.44
N GLU A 80 14.18 -3.20 -2.02
CA GLU A 80 15.04 -2.62 -3.05
C GLU A 80 16.23 -1.86 -2.43
N GLN A 81 15.98 -0.98 -1.49
CA GLN A 81 17.01 -0.11 -0.92
C GLN A 81 17.56 -0.60 0.43
N GLY A 82 16.76 -1.34 1.19
CA GLY A 82 17.13 -1.77 2.52
C GLY A 82 17.42 -0.60 3.47
N ALA A 83 18.30 -0.83 4.45
CA ALA A 83 18.81 0.18 5.38
C ALA A 83 20.02 0.92 4.79
N SER A 84 19.84 1.61 3.68
CA SER A 84 20.88 2.36 2.97
C SER A 84 20.97 3.82 3.44
N LEU A 85 22.05 4.51 3.01
CA LEU A 85 22.20 5.95 3.23
C LEU A 85 21.05 6.73 2.59
N SER A 86 20.67 6.39 1.36
CA SER A 86 19.56 7.05 0.65
C SER A 86 18.22 6.89 1.37
N MET A 87 17.97 5.71 1.95
CA MET A 87 16.78 5.48 2.77
C MET A 87 16.82 6.30 4.06
N ARG A 88 17.98 6.37 4.74
CA ARG A 88 18.15 7.21 5.92
C ARG A 88 17.83 8.68 5.61
N GLU A 89 18.43 9.24 4.56
CA GLU A 89 18.18 10.62 4.13
C GLU A 89 16.70 10.86 3.76
N ALA A 90 16.05 9.87 3.13
CA ALA A 90 14.62 9.95 2.83
C ALA A 90 13.77 9.96 4.10
N LEU A 91 14.09 9.13 5.09
CA LEU A 91 13.41 9.12 6.40
C LEU A 91 13.59 10.45 7.14
N GLU A 92 14.79 11.03 7.12
CA GLU A 92 15.09 12.34 7.71
C GLU A 92 14.31 13.45 6.98
N ARG A 93 14.33 13.47 5.65
CA ARG A 93 13.60 14.45 4.82
C ARG A 93 12.09 14.45 5.07
N HIS A 94 11.51 13.30 5.29
CA HIS A 94 10.09 13.15 5.58
C HIS A 94 9.78 13.08 7.08
N GLU A 95 10.78 13.39 7.92
CA GLU A 95 10.64 13.51 9.39
C GLU A 95 10.02 12.25 10.04
N LEU A 96 10.37 11.05 9.59
CA LEU A 96 9.90 9.81 10.20
C LEU A 96 10.45 9.61 11.62
N GLY A 97 11.49 10.37 12.01
CA GLY A 97 11.99 10.41 13.39
C GLY A 97 11.04 11.10 14.38
N SER A 98 10.10 11.90 13.90
CA SER A 98 9.12 12.62 14.76
C SER A 98 7.90 11.78 15.16
N VAL A 99 7.68 10.62 14.52
CA VAL A 99 6.53 9.77 14.82
C VAL A 99 6.71 9.06 16.17
N ARG A 100 5.61 8.66 16.78
CA ARG A 100 5.65 7.95 18.06
C ARG A 100 6.56 6.72 17.97
N ARG A 101 7.44 6.54 18.97
CA ARG A 101 8.35 5.40 19.01
C ARG A 101 7.61 4.07 18.86
N GLY A 102 8.04 3.24 17.90
CA GLY A 102 7.46 1.93 17.63
C GLY A 102 6.21 1.95 16.75
N SER A 103 5.71 3.13 16.29
CA SER A 103 4.62 3.22 15.31
C SER A 103 5.10 3.03 13.87
N PHE A 104 6.38 3.25 13.59
CA PHE A 104 7.00 2.99 12.29
C PHE A 104 8.16 1.99 12.44
N LEU A 105 8.22 1.00 11.56
CA LEU A 105 9.27 -0.01 11.47
C LEU A 105 9.81 -0.04 10.05
N LEU A 106 11.12 0.21 9.89
CA LEU A 106 11.81 -0.08 8.64
C LEU A 106 12.26 -1.54 8.68
N LEU A 107 11.92 -2.31 7.66
CA LEU A 107 12.26 -3.72 7.50
C LEU A 107 12.99 -3.92 6.17
N SER A 108 13.74 -5.01 6.07
CA SER A 108 14.30 -5.53 4.81
C SER A 108 14.22 -7.06 4.89
N GLU A 109 13.01 -7.57 4.91
CA GLU A 109 12.70 -8.97 5.16
C GLU A 109 12.12 -9.63 3.91
N ASP A 110 12.53 -10.88 3.64
CA ASP A 110 11.83 -11.70 2.68
C ASP A 110 10.36 -11.94 3.09
N LEU A 111 9.56 -12.42 2.16
CA LEU A 111 8.13 -12.60 2.40
C LEU A 111 7.82 -13.66 3.47
N GLU A 112 8.65 -14.69 3.60
CA GLU A 112 8.45 -15.72 4.61
C GLU A 112 8.63 -15.15 6.02
N THR A 113 9.70 -14.38 6.22
CA THR A 113 9.98 -13.67 7.48
C THR A 113 8.90 -12.62 7.76
N LEU A 114 8.49 -11.86 6.74
CA LEU A 114 7.41 -10.89 6.85
C LEU A 114 6.09 -11.57 7.27
N CYS A 115 5.70 -12.69 6.65
CA CYS A 115 4.51 -13.45 7.04
C CYS A 115 4.57 -13.89 8.52
N LYS A 116 5.72 -14.41 8.98
CA LYS A 116 5.92 -14.78 10.38
C LYS A 116 5.76 -13.57 11.31
N ARG A 117 6.23 -12.40 10.91
CA ARG A 117 6.05 -11.14 11.64
C ARG A 117 4.59 -10.71 11.69
N LEU A 118 3.90 -10.74 10.56
CA LEU A 118 2.50 -10.31 10.44
C LEU A 118 1.52 -11.21 11.20
N SER A 119 1.88 -12.47 11.41
CA SER A 119 1.09 -13.42 12.19
C SER A 119 1.17 -13.21 13.71
N LYS A 120 2.08 -12.34 14.20
CA LYS A 120 2.21 -12.08 15.63
C LYS A 120 1.09 -11.16 16.13
N ARG A 121 0.67 -11.33 17.41
CA ARG A 121 -0.42 -10.55 18.03
C ARG A 121 -0.22 -9.03 17.96
N GLN A 122 1.02 -8.53 18.08
CA GLN A 122 1.36 -7.10 18.05
C GLN A 122 2.00 -6.70 16.71
N SER A 123 1.64 -7.40 15.63
CA SER A 123 2.14 -7.11 14.29
C SER A 123 1.62 -5.77 13.78
N PRO A 124 2.33 -5.16 12.79
CA PRO A 124 1.87 -3.93 12.14
C PRO A 124 0.45 -4.07 11.56
N ASP A 125 -0.29 -2.98 11.61
CA ASP A 125 -1.63 -2.87 11.00
C ASP A 125 -1.53 -2.58 9.51
N PHE A 126 -0.54 -1.78 9.14
CA PHE A 126 -0.27 -1.31 7.78
C PHE A 126 1.09 -1.80 7.32
N VAL A 127 1.17 -2.30 6.10
CA VAL A 127 2.40 -2.87 5.54
C VAL A 127 2.64 -2.28 4.15
N ILE A 128 3.75 -1.60 3.96
CA ILE A 128 4.20 -1.12 2.66
C ILE A 128 5.33 -2.03 2.20
N ILE A 129 5.23 -2.57 0.99
CA ILE A 129 6.22 -3.49 0.40
C ILE A 129 6.83 -2.81 -0.81
N ASP A 130 8.08 -2.40 -0.70
CA ASP A 130 8.83 -1.66 -1.72
C ASP A 130 10.06 -2.47 -2.19
N SER A 131 10.01 -3.12 -3.34
CA SER A 131 8.92 -3.15 -4.29
C SER A 131 8.40 -4.57 -4.54
N LEU A 132 7.25 -4.67 -5.18
CA LEU A 132 6.61 -5.94 -5.54
C LEU A 132 7.52 -6.82 -6.39
N GLN A 133 8.33 -6.23 -7.27
CA GLN A 133 9.26 -6.95 -8.16
C GLN A 133 10.28 -7.78 -7.37
N TYR A 134 10.73 -7.28 -6.23
CA TYR A 134 11.73 -7.98 -5.39
C TYR A 134 11.12 -9.05 -4.48
N THR A 135 9.79 -9.19 -4.44
CA THR A 135 9.13 -10.22 -3.62
C THR A 135 9.20 -11.60 -4.22
N GLY A 136 9.43 -11.73 -5.52
CA GLY A 136 9.31 -13.00 -6.24
C GLY A 136 7.88 -13.55 -6.34
N LEU A 137 6.85 -12.79 -5.94
CA LEU A 137 5.46 -13.24 -5.98
C LEU A 137 4.96 -13.42 -7.41
N ASP A 138 4.49 -14.63 -7.68
CA ASP A 138 3.51 -14.83 -8.74
C ASP A 138 2.09 -14.48 -8.23
N TYR A 139 1.10 -14.52 -9.12
CA TYR A 139 -0.28 -14.18 -8.74
C TYR A 139 -0.90 -15.15 -7.72
N ARG A 140 -0.49 -16.42 -7.74
CA ARG A 140 -0.97 -17.41 -6.75
C ARG A 140 -0.37 -17.13 -5.37
N GLY A 141 0.92 -16.80 -5.33
CA GLY A 141 1.61 -16.37 -4.12
C GLY A 141 1.00 -15.11 -3.52
N TYR A 142 0.71 -14.11 -4.38
CA TYR A 142 0.00 -12.90 -3.97
C TYR A 142 -1.35 -13.21 -3.33
N LYS A 143 -2.18 -14.05 -3.94
CA LYS A 143 -3.49 -14.42 -3.39
C LYS A 143 -3.36 -15.08 -2.02
N ARG A 144 -2.44 -16.03 -1.87
CA ARG A 144 -2.16 -16.68 -0.58
C ARG A 144 -1.70 -15.67 0.48
N PHE A 145 -0.82 -14.73 0.10
CA PHE A 145 -0.34 -13.68 1.00
C PHE A 145 -1.48 -12.77 1.47
N LYS A 146 -2.34 -12.33 0.56
CA LYS A 146 -3.53 -11.54 0.88
C LYS A 146 -4.50 -12.30 1.81
N GLU A 147 -4.80 -13.54 1.48
CA GLU A 147 -5.72 -14.40 2.25
C GLU A 147 -5.21 -14.72 3.65
N ALA A 148 -3.88 -14.83 3.82
CA ALA A 148 -3.25 -15.03 5.12
C ALA A 148 -3.30 -13.79 6.03
N HIS A 149 -3.52 -12.59 5.47
CA HIS A 149 -3.47 -11.32 6.21
C HIS A 149 -4.71 -10.45 5.98
N PRO A 150 -5.96 -10.96 6.18
CA PRO A 150 -7.20 -10.26 5.84
C PRO A 150 -7.43 -9.00 6.69
N ASN A 151 -6.78 -8.91 7.86
CA ASN A 151 -6.93 -7.80 8.82
C ASN A 151 -5.83 -6.73 8.66
N LYS A 152 -5.10 -6.74 7.56
CA LYS A 152 -4.02 -5.78 7.28
C LYS A 152 -4.37 -4.91 6.08
N LEU A 153 -3.90 -3.68 6.10
CA LEU A 153 -3.77 -2.89 4.88
C LEU A 153 -2.39 -3.17 4.30
N ILE A 154 -2.36 -3.75 3.10
CA ILE A 154 -1.12 -4.07 2.39
C ILE A 154 -1.01 -3.17 1.18
N ILE A 155 0.06 -2.41 1.10
CA ILE A 155 0.35 -1.44 0.05
C ILE A 155 1.57 -1.91 -0.72
N PHE A 156 1.38 -2.34 -1.96
CA PHE A 156 2.49 -2.70 -2.83
C PHE A 156 2.97 -1.47 -3.59
N VAL A 157 4.28 -1.25 -3.56
CA VAL A 157 4.96 -0.33 -4.46
C VAL A 157 5.46 -1.12 -5.66
N SER A 158 5.28 -0.60 -6.86
CA SER A 158 5.71 -1.25 -8.11
C SER A 158 6.43 -0.27 -9.01
N HIS A 159 7.33 -0.78 -9.82
CA HIS A 159 7.85 -0.03 -10.96
C HIS A 159 6.76 0.18 -12.00
N ALA A 160 7.01 1.06 -12.98
CA ALA A 160 6.12 1.29 -14.09
C ALA A 160 6.76 0.92 -15.43
N GLU A 161 5.94 0.39 -16.31
CA GLU A 161 6.21 0.22 -17.73
C GLU A 161 5.24 1.14 -18.49
N GLY A 162 5.71 2.33 -18.84
CA GLY A 162 4.85 3.43 -19.29
C GLY A 162 3.87 3.84 -18.18
N ILE A 163 2.58 3.90 -18.50
CA ILE A 163 1.51 4.26 -17.54
C ILE A 163 0.98 3.08 -16.73
N GLN A 164 1.46 1.86 -16.98
CA GLN A 164 1.02 0.64 -16.31
C GLN A 164 2.05 0.17 -15.29
N PRO A 165 1.64 -0.56 -14.24
CA PRO A 165 2.59 -1.21 -13.36
C PRO A 165 3.35 -2.31 -14.09
N GLU A 166 4.64 -2.45 -13.77
CA GLU A 166 5.54 -3.39 -14.41
C GLU A 166 5.28 -4.84 -14.01
N GLY A 167 5.23 -5.71 -15.03
CA GLY A 167 5.13 -7.15 -14.86
C GLY A 167 3.70 -7.69 -14.69
N ARG A 168 3.54 -8.99 -14.97
CA ARG A 168 2.24 -9.66 -14.98
C ARG A 168 1.56 -9.67 -13.61
N THR A 169 2.31 -9.87 -12.55
CA THR A 169 1.76 -9.92 -11.18
C THR A 169 1.24 -8.55 -10.77
N ALA A 170 2.00 -7.47 -10.97
CA ALA A 170 1.58 -6.11 -10.63
C ALA A 170 0.31 -5.69 -11.42
N LYS A 171 0.25 -5.98 -12.72
CA LYS A 171 -0.95 -5.76 -13.54
C LYS A 171 -2.17 -6.49 -12.97
N LYS A 172 -2.05 -7.74 -12.52
CA LYS A 172 -3.15 -8.49 -11.90
C LYS A 172 -3.54 -7.95 -10.51
N VAL A 173 -2.55 -7.56 -9.69
CA VAL A 173 -2.80 -6.92 -8.39
C VAL A 173 -3.60 -5.63 -8.57
N THR A 174 -3.34 -4.86 -9.64
CA THR A 174 -4.11 -3.64 -9.94
C THR A 174 -5.61 -3.89 -10.11
N TYR A 175 -6.01 -5.04 -10.69
CA TYR A 175 -7.44 -5.37 -10.81
C TYR A 175 -8.09 -5.72 -9.47
N ASP A 176 -7.32 -6.30 -8.56
CA ASP A 176 -7.78 -6.73 -7.23
C ASP A 176 -7.72 -5.60 -6.18
N ALA A 177 -6.83 -4.62 -6.38
CA ALA A 177 -6.61 -3.52 -5.45
C ALA A 177 -7.82 -2.59 -5.34
N GLU A 178 -8.13 -2.20 -4.10
CA GLU A 178 -9.18 -1.23 -3.79
C GLU A 178 -8.75 0.20 -4.08
N MET A 179 -7.46 0.49 -3.91
CA MET A 179 -6.83 1.77 -4.21
C MET A 179 -5.66 1.58 -5.16
N LYS A 180 -5.61 2.40 -6.18
CA LYS A 180 -4.61 2.40 -7.25
C LYS A 180 -4.03 3.79 -7.33
N ILE A 181 -2.71 3.93 -7.21
CA ILE A 181 -2.04 5.23 -7.14
C ILE A 181 -0.93 5.26 -8.18
N PHE A 182 -1.07 6.11 -9.16
CA PHE A 182 -0.02 6.36 -10.15
C PHE A 182 0.78 7.58 -9.73
N VAL A 183 2.10 7.44 -9.64
CA VAL A 183 3.00 8.51 -9.24
C VAL A 183 3.85 8.94 -10.43
N GLU A 184 3.62 10.17 -10.88
CA GLU A 184 4.35 10.76 -12.00
C GLU A 184 4.63 12.23 -11.73
N GLY A 185 5.83 12.69 -12.09
CA GLY A 185 6.19 14.09 -11.96
C GLY A 185 5.92 14.65 -10.56
N TYR A 186 6.19 13.89 -9.53
CA TYR A 186 5.94 14.22 -8.12
C TYR A 186 4.48 14.52 -7.78
N ARG A 187 3.55 13.97 -8.56
CA ARG A 187 2.12 13.93 -8.23
C ARG A 187 1.67 12.47 -8.07
N ALA A 188 0.97 12.19 -6.99
CA ALA A 188 0.34 10.88 -6.75
C ALA A 188 -1.14 10.99 -7.10
N ILE A 189 -1.53 10.38 -8.21
CA ILE A 189 -2.89 10.41 -8.78
C ILE A 189 -3.58 9.12 -8.40
N SER A 190 -4.69 9.22 -7.68
CA SER A 190 -5.41 8.03 -7.22
C SER A 190 -6.59 7.69 -8.11
N LYS A 191 -6.81 6.38 -8.24
CA LYS A 191 -8.03 5.78 -8.79
C LYS A 191 -8.47 4.67 -7.86
N GLY A 192 -9.67 4.75 -7.32
CA GLY A 192 -10.14 3.74 -6.37
C GLY A 192 -11.63 3.86 -6.10
N ARG A 193 -12.16 2.89 -5.35
CA ARG A 193 -13.58 2.81 -5.02
C ARG A 193 -14.04 3.91 -4.07
N PHE A 194 -13.10 4.57 -3.38
CA PHE A 194 -13.36 5.57 -2.34
C PHE A 194 -13.05 7.00 -2.82
N VAL A 195 -12.48 7.14 -4.02
CA VAL A 195 -12.10 8.44 -4.59
C VAL A 195 -13.34 9.11 -5.16
N SER A 196 -13.69 10.27 -4.63
CA SER A 196 -14.87 11.04 -5.05
C SER A 196 -14.56 12.09 -6.12
N GLU A 197 -13.33 12.59 -6.17
CA GLU A 197 -12.90 13.64 -7.09
C GLU A 197 -11.99 13.06 -8.18
N ILE A 198 -12.52 12.98 -9.41
CA ILE A 198 -11.75 12.47 -10.55
C ILE A 198 -10.60 13.41 -10.87
N GLY A 199 -9.38 12.88 -10.95
CA GLY A 199 -8.19 13.66 -11.26
C GLY A 199 -7.55 14.36 -10.06
N ALA A 200 -8.09 14.18 -8.85
CA ALA A 200 -7.42 14.65 -7.64
C ALA A 200 -6.04 14.00 -7.50
N PHE A 201 -5.07 14.77 -7.10
CA PHE A 201 -3.71 14.32 -6.88
C PHE A 201 -3.12 14.91 -5.60
N TYR A 202 -2.20 14.17 -5.00
CA TYR A 202 -1.36 14.62 -3.91
C TYR A 202 -0.02 15.09 -4.45
N THR A 203 0.42 16.29 -4.06
CA THR A 203 1.72 16.82 -4.48
C THR A 203 2.81 16.34 -3.54
N VAL A 204 3.64 15.43 -4.04
CA VAL A 204 4.73 14.80 -3.26
C VAL A 204 5.87 15.80 -2.97
N TRP A 205 6.19 16.63 -3.97
CA TRP A 205 7.22 17.67 -3.89
C TRP A 205 6.85 18.83 -4.82
N HIS A 206 6.50 19.98 -4.25
CA HIS A 206 5.94 21.12 -4.99
C HIS A 206 6.89 21.66 -6.07
N GLU A 207 8.16 21.91 -5.72
CA GLU A 207 9.13 22.47 -6.67
C GLU A 207 9.39 21.50 -7.83
N GLY A 208 9.57 20.20 -7.53
CA GLY A 208 9.78 19.17 -8.53
C GLY A 208 8.56 19.00 -9.44
N ALA A 209 7.36 19.00 -8.87
CA ALA A 209 6.13 18.91 -9.64
C ALA A 209 5.96 20.11 -10.57
N THR A 210 6.14 21.32 -10.07
CA THR A 210 6.06 22.55 -10.88
C THR A 210 7.03 22.49 -12.06
N LYS A 211 8.30 22.13 -11.79
CA LYS A 211 9.32 22.03 -12.82
C LYS A 211 8.99 20.97 -13.88
N TYR A 212 8.52 19.80 -13.44
CA TYR A 212 8.20 18.68 -14.34
C TYR A 212 7.03 19.04 -15.28
N TRP A 213 5.92 19.54 -14.71
CA TRP A 213 4.69 19.78 -15.46
C TRP A 213 4.81 21.00 -16.37
N LEU A 214 5.43 22.12 -15.93
CA LEU A 214 5.70 23.26 -16.81
C LEU A 214 6.62 22.92 -18.00
N SER A 215 7.58 21.98 -17.81
CA SER A 215 8.45 21.56 -18.90
C SER A 215 7.76 20.66 -19.93
N ASN A 216 6.65 20.01 -19.55
CA ASN A 216 5.88 19.15 -20.43
C ASN A 216 4.74 19.89 -21.15
N ASP A 217 4.14 20.90 -20.52
CA ASP A 217 3.14 21.76 -21.18
C ASP A 217 3.71 22.54 -22.39
N ASN A 218 5.04 22.73 -22.43
CA ASN A 218 5.71 23.37 -23.56
C ASN A 218 6.11 22.41 -24.71
N LYS A 219 5.71 21.14 -24.66
CA LYS A 219 6.05 20.13 -25.69
C LYS A 219 4.84 19.68 -26.54
N GLU A 220 3.64 20.20 -26.24
CA GLU A 220 2.45 20.10 -27.09
C GLU A 220 2.31 21.38 -27.95
#